data_f454b7285f1c996cff0c01bdf80e238a
#
_entry.id   f454b7285f1c996cff0c01bdf80e238a
#
_cell.length_a   1.000
_cell.length_b   1.000
_cell.length_c   1.000
_cell.angle_alpha   90.00
_cell.angle_beta   90.00
_cell.angle_gamma   90.00
#
_symmetry.space_group_name_H-M   'P 1'
#
loop_
_entity.id
_entity.type
_entity.pdbx_description
1 polymer ?
#
loop_
_entity_poly.entity_id
_entity_poly.type
_entity_poly.pdbx_seq_one_letter_code
_entity_poly.pdbx_strand_id
1 'polypeptide(L)'
;MRSKILPQLRKSFAGLAPAIMAEHGKDIQHAPGANPGSSFTAPKVYSSSSVNKSSSKPEASGSQKSSSGAVVNVTTITDSTEFRTDAANLYQTFTDPQRIAAFTRAPPRNFTGAKPGGTFELFGGNVSGEFTELQEPTHLVQKWRLAQWPAGHYSTLSIWFDQNDVDAVTVMRVEWKGVPVGQEEVTKTNWDQYYVRSIKVTFGYGTIL
;
A
#
# COMPACT_ATOMS: atom_id res chain seq x y z
N MET A 1 -16.51 1.79 65.10
CA MET A 1 -17.51 2.84 64.72
C MET A 1 -17.71 2.83 63.22
N ARG A 2 -18.90 2.62 62.89
CA ARG A 2 -19.74 2.57 61.68
C ARG A 2 -19.12 2.93 60.34
N SER A 3 -19.08 1.94 59.49
CA SER A 3 -19.06 2.00 58.03
C SER A 3 -20.22 2.86 57.51
N LYS A 4 -19.92 3.67 56.48
CA LYS A 4 -20.95 4.22 55.58
C LYS A 4 -20.66 3.76 54.15
N ILE A 5 -21.51 2.86 53.72
CA ILE A 5 -21.66 2.38 52.35
C ILE A 5 -22.46 3.43 51.60
N LEU A 6 -21.95 3.90 50.47
CA LEU A 6 -22.67 4.73 49.50
C LEU A 6 -23.20 3.85 48.37
N PRO A 7 -24.45 4.02 47.96
CA PRO A 7 -25.09 3.17 46.98
C PRO A 7 -24.81 3.57 45.53
N GLN A 8 -24.75 2.52 44.73
CA GLN A 8 -24.63 2.48 43.28
C GLN A 8 -25.75 3.27 42.59
N LEU A 9 -25.39 4.21 41.74
CA LEU A 9 -26.35 4.76 40.77
C LEU A 9 -26.13 4.06 39.42
N ARG A 10 -26.95 3.02 39.19
CA ARG A 10 -27.20 2.48 37.85
C ARG A 10 -28.09 3.48 37.11
N LYS A 11 -27.61 4.09 36.05
CA LYS A 11 -28.47 4.70 35.02
C LYS A 11 -28.40 3.82 33.77
N SER A 12 -29.45 3.06 33.61
CA SER A 12 -29.85 2.43 32.35
C SER A 12 -30.17 3.52 31.32
N PHE A 13 -29.52 3.51 30.19
CA PHE A 13 -30.06 4.13 28.99
C PHE A 13 -30.49 3.01 28.02
N ALA A 14 -31.77 2.73 28.10
CA ALA A 14 -32.49 1.99 27.08
C ALA A 14 -33.18 3.01 26.16
N GLY A 15 -33.00 2.79 24.85
CA GLY A 15 -33.99 3.23 23.89
C GLY A 15 -33.73 4.58 23.23
N LEU A 16 -33.31 4.59 22.00
CA LEU A 16 -34.05 5.18 20.86
C LEU A 16 -33.42 4.78 19.55
N ALA A 17 -34.04 3.86 18.85
CA ALA A 17 -33.93 3.78 17.40
C ALA A 17 -35.06 4.67 16.83
N PRO A 18 -34.83 5.37 15.75
CA PRO A 18 -35.91 5.58 14.79
C PRO A 18 -35.59 4.87 13.49
N ALA A 19 -36.44 3.96 13.15
CA ALA A 19 -36.68 3.52 11.78
C ALA A 19 -37.18 4.69 10.95
N ILE A 20 -36.57 4.90 9.81
CA ILE A 20 -37.18 5.69 8.73
C ILE A 20 -37.31 4.76 7.55
N MET A 21 -38.53 4.23 7.39
CA MET A 21 -39.07 3.82 6.12
C MET A 21 -39.48 5.07 5.37
N ALA A 22 -39.11 5.16 4.12
CA ALA A 22 -39.93 5.83 3.10
C ALA A 22 -39.59 5.25 1.75
N GLU A 23 -40.53 4.49 1.27
CA GLU A 23 -40.86 4.22 -0.09
C GLU A 23 -40.78 5.47 -0.97
N HIS A 24 -40.29 5.30 -2.18
CA HIS A 24 -41.03 5.73 -3.38
C HIS A 24 -40.48 4.98 -4.59
N GLY A 25 -41.24 4.00 -5.00
CA GLY A 25 -41.16 3.44 -6.34
C GLY A 25 -41.72 4.42 -7.36
N LYS A 26 -41.15 4.39 -8.54
CA LYS A 26 -41.89 4.57 -9.77
C LYS A 26 -41.10 4.00 -10.95
N ASP A 27 -41.69 2.97 -11.50
CA ASP A 27 -41.47 2.44 -12.83
C ASP A 27 -41.41 3.51 -13.91
N ILE A 28 -40.46 3.40 -14.83
CA ILE A 28 -40.70 3.75 -16.22
C ILE A 28 -40.06 2.66 -17.08
N GLN A 29 -40.91 1.78 -17.60
CA GLN A 29 -40.64 0.97 -18.78
C GLN A 29 -40.57 1.89 -19.99
N HIS A 30 -39.62 1.67 -20.86
CA HIS A 30 -39.78 1.77 -22.33
C HIS A 30 -38.62 1.09 -23.04
N ALA A 31 -38.93 0.02 -23.71
CA ALA A 31 -38.29 -0.46 -24.92
C ALA A 31 -39.38 -0.36 -26.02
N PRO A 32 -39.17 -0.58 -27.31
CA PRO A 32 -37.96 -0.89 -28.06
C PRO A 32 -37.84 -0.05 -29.37
N GLY A 33 -36.75 -0.17 -30.11
CA GLY A 33 -36.63 0.40 -31.45
C GLY A 33 -35.31 0.12 -32.13
N ALA A 34 -35.22 -1.00 -32.79
CA ALA A 34 -34.83 -1.27 -34.20
C ALA A 34 -33.52 -0.64 -34.72
N ASN A 35 -32.65 -1.53 -35.18
CA ASN A 35 -31.61 -1.37 -36.22
C ASN A 35 -32.15 -0.79 -37.52
N PRO A 36 -31.30 -0.24 -38.43
CA PRO A 36 -30.46 -1.06 -39.27
C PRO A 36 -29.08 -0.50 -39.70
N GLY A 37 -28.18 -1.37 -39.90
CA GLY A 37 -27.18 -1.63 -40.88
C GLY A 37 -26.49 -0.48 -41.68
N SER A 38 -25.14 -0.59 -41.64
CA SER A 38 -24.35 -0.26 -42.84
C SER A 38 -23.03 -1.02 -42.74
N SER A 39 -22.94 -1.96 -43.61
CA SER A 39 -21.76 -2.67 -44.08
C SER A 39 -20.80 -1.70 -44.77
N PHE A 40 -19.51 -1.76 -44.42
CA PHE A 40 -18.47 -1.34 -45.37
C PHE A 40 -17.40 -2.41 -45.47
N THR A 41 -17.29 -2.85 -46.68
CA THR A 41 -16.45 -3.80 -47.34
C THR A 41 -14.95 -3.51 -47.19
N ALA A 42 -14.18 -4.56 -47.02
CA ALA A 42 -12.73 -4.57 -47.20
C ALA A 42 -12.38 -4.51 -48.72
N PRO A 43 -11.22 -4.02 -49.07
CA PRO A 43 -10.60 -4.51 -50.31
C PRO A 43 -9.41 -5.41 -50.02
N LYS A 44 -9.40 -6.47 -50.73
CA LYS A 44 -8.42 -7.53 -50.88
C LYS A 44 -7.31 -7.12 -51.86
N VAL A 45 -6.13 -7.73 -51.65
CA VAL A 45 -5.15 -8.25 -52.61
C VAL A 45 -4.11 -7.26 -53.19
N TYR A 46 -2.82 -7.59 -53.00
CA TYR A 46 -2.03 -8.28 -54.01
C TYR A 46 -0.77 -8.91 -53.41
N SER A 47 -0.61 -10.18 -53.74
CA SER A 47 0.63 -10.97 -53.58
C SER A 47 1.67 -10.55 -54.63
N SER A 48 2.93 -10.65 -54.28
CA SER A 48 3.93 -11.18 -55.20
C SER A 48 5.13 -11.71 -54.46
N SER A 49 5.38 -12.92 -54.74
CA SER A 49 6.48 -13.80 -54.42
C SER A 49 7.79 -13.37 -55.04
N SER A 50 8.88 -13.54 -54.32
CA SER A 50 10.06 -14.20 -54.94
C SER A 50 10.99 -14.79 -53.89
N VAL A 51 11.26 -16.03 -54.16
CA VAL A 51 12.14 -16.98 -53.56
C VAL A 51 13.60 -16.53 -53.68
N ASN A 52 14.41 -16.62 -52.61
CA ASN A 52 15.71 -17.23 -52.78
C ASN A 52 16.23 -17.87 -51.51
N LYS A 53 16.71 -19.08 -51.69
CA LYS A 53 17.20 -20.12 -50.83
C LYS A 53 18.69 -19.94 -50.63
N SER A 54 19.17 -19.87 -49.39
CA SER A 54 20.48 -20.45 -49.11
C SER A 54 20.66 -20.70 -47.61
N SER A 55 21.07 -21.89 -47.33
CA SER A 55 21.34 -22.58 -46.09
C SER A 55 22.54 -22.03 -45.35
N SER A 56 22.46 -21.94 -44.01
CA SER A 56 23.44 -22.50 -43.07
C SER A 56 23.02 -22.24 -41.61
N LYS A 57 22.86 -23.29 -40.83
CA LYS A 57 22.89 -23.32 -39.37
C LYS A 57 24.38 -23.37 -38.97
N PRO A 58 24.86 -22.76 -37.86
CA PRO A 58 24.54 -23.28 -36.55
C PRO A 58 24.44 -22.27 -35.38
N GLU A 59 23.97 -22.83 -34.29
CA GLU A 59 24.27 -22.57 -32.88
C GLU A 59 23.58 -21.48 -32.10
N ALA A 60 23.02 -21.99 -31.01
CA ALA A 60 22.36 -21.36 -29.91
C ALA A 60 23.15 -20.24 -29.25
N SER A 61 22.55 -19.09 -29.17
CA SER A 61 22.85 -18.16 -28.09
C SER A 61 21.52 -17.63 -27.55
N GLY A 62 21.25 -17.99 -26.33
CA GLY A 62 20.06 -17.59 -25.61
C GLY A 62 19.97 -16.06 -25.56
N SER A 63 19.08 -15.52 -26.36
CA SER A 63 18.73 -14.10 -26.28
C SER A 63 17.93 -13.94 -24.99
N GLN A 64 18.61 -13.57 -23.90
CA GLN A 64 17.98 -12.91 -22.78
C GLN A 64 17.33 -11.65 -23.34
N LYS A 65 16.01 -11.67 -23.35
CA LYS A 65 15.19 -10.51 -23.61
C LYS A 65 15.40 -9.55 -22.45
N SER A 66 16.45 -8.74 -22.53
CA SER A 66 16.62 -7.60 -21.65
C SER A 66 15.46 -6.64 -21.95
N SER A 67 14.49 -6.64 -21.07
CA SER A 67 13.54 -5.53 -20.99
C SER A 67 14.37 -4.28 -20.79
N SER A 68 14.45 -3.42 -21.78
CA SER A 68 15.04 -2.09 -21.68
C SER A 68 14.16 -1.28 -20.73
N GLY A 69 14.34 -1.48 -19.41
CA GLY A 69 13.80 -0.59 -18.42
C GLY A 69 14.40 0.78 -18.64
N ALA A 70 13.59 1.79 -18.82
CA ALA A 70 14.05 3.17 -18.85
C ALA A 70 14.92 3.41 -17.60
N VAL A 71 16.11 3.98 -17.80
CA VAL A 71 17.00 4.32 -16.69
C VAL A 71 16.29 5.38 -15.85
N VAL A 72 15.92 5.04 -14.63
CA VAL A 72 15.30 5.96 -13.68
C VAL A 72 16.41 6.58 -12.85
N ASN A 73 16.54 7.91 -12.91
CA ASN A 73 17.42 8.63 -11.99
C ASN A 73 16.83 8.54 -10.59
N VAL A 74 17.66 8.17 -9.62
CA VAL A 74 17.22 7.90 -8.25
C VAL A 74 18.03 8.68 -7.22
N THR A 75 17.42 8.90 -6.07
CA THR A 75 18.02 9.53 -4.91
C THR A 75 17.73 8.73 -3.64
N THR A 76 18.40 9.11 -2.55
CA THR A 76 18.17 8.58 -1.21
C THR A 76 17.56 9.66 -0.34
N ILE A 77 16.50 9.32 0.39
CA ILE A 77 15.89 10.20 1.38
C ILE A 77 15.86 9.52 2.75
N THR A 78 15.94 10.31 3.81
CA THR A 78 15.90 9.84 5.19
C THR A 78 14.88 10.67 5.97
N ASP A 79 14.32 10.04 7.00
CA ASP A 79 13.45 10.72 7.97
C ASP A 79 13.57 10.05 9.35
N SER A 80 13.15 10.76 10.41
CA SER A 80 13.21 10.25 11.78
C SER A 80 12.06 10.83 12.58
N THR A 81 11.36 9.97 13.31
CA THR A 81 10.18 10.36 14.09
C THR A 81 10.10 9.58 15.41
N GLU A 82 9.74 10.26 16.48
CA GLU A 82 9.51 9.66 17.79
C GLU A 82 8.07 9.17 17.95
N PHE A 83 7.95 7.99 18.58
CA PHE A 83 6.69 7.38 18.98
C PHE A 83 6.73 7.02 20.46
N ARG A 84 5.68 7.35 21.20
CA ARG A 84 5.52 6.99 22.62
C ARG A 84 4.98 5.58 22.75
N THR A 85 5.81 4.62 22.46
CA THR A 85 5.56 3.19 22.56
C THR A 85 6.88 2.45 22.53
N ASP A 86 6.88 1.17 22.89
CA ASP A 86 8.04 0.30 22.73
C ASP A 86 8.26 -0.11 21.27
N ALA A 87 9.50 -0.54 20.97
CA ALA A 87 9.90 -0.96 19.63
C ALA A 87 9.09 -2.15 19.11
N ALA A 88 8.72 -3.09 19.98
CA ALA A 88 7.96 -4.28 19.61
C ALA A 88 6.56 -3.91 19.13
N ASN A 89 5.85 -3.04 19.85
CA ASN A 89 4.54 -2.55 19.44
C ASN A 89 4.60 -1.76 18.13
N LEU A 90 5.63 -0.94 17.95
CA LEU A 90 5.80 -0.17 16.73
C LEU A 90 6.16 -1.08 15.54
N TYR A 91 7.04 -2.06 15.72
CA TYR A 91 7.38 -3.06 14.73
C TYR A 91 6.14 -3.86 14.27
N GLN A 92 5.33 -4.32 15.21
CA GLN A 92 4.07 -5.02 14.92
C GLN A 92 3.10 -4.16 14.11
N THR A 93 3.16 -2.83 14.23
CA THR A 93 2.32 -1.93 13.43
C THR A 93 2.59 -2.06 11.93
N PHE A 94 3.80 -2.47 11.54
CA PHE A 94 4.19 -2.70 10.15
C PHE A 94 4.09 -4.15 9.69
N THR A 95 3.92 -5.10 10.60
CA THR A 95 3.99 -6.54 10.30
C THR A 95 2.70 -7.30 10.56
N ASP A 96 1.86 -6.84 11.47
CA ASP A 96 0.56 -7.44 11.77
C ASP A 96 -0.52 -6.89 10.83
N PRO A 97 -1.24 -7.74 10.07
CA PRO A 97 -2.25 -7.29 9.11
C PRO A 97 -3.43 -6.56 9.76
N GLN A 98 -3.77 -6.86 11.02
CA GLN A 98 -4.85 -6.16 11.73
C GLN A 98 -4.41 -4.75 12.12
N ARG A 99 -3.17 -4.59 12.56
CA ARG A 99 -2.60 -3.27 12.88
C ARG A 99 -2.42 -2.43 11.61
N ILE A 100 -1.95 -3.05 10.53
CA ILE A 100 -1.87 -2.41 9.21
C ILE A 100 -3.27 -1.91 8.80
N ALA A 101 -4.29 -2.76 8.87
CA ALA A 101 -5.66 -2.38 8.55
C ALA A 101 -6.18 -1.22 9.41
N ALA A 102 -5.80 -1.16 10.68
CA ALA A 102 -6.23 -0.12 11.60
C ALA A 102 -5.72 1.27 11.18
N PHE A 103 -4.44 1.44 10.89
CA PHE A 103 -3.90 2.75 10.52
C PHE A 103 -4.11 3.11 9.04
N THR A 104 -4.18 2.12 8.14
CA THR A 104 -4.47 2.35 6.71
C THR A 104 -5.97 2.47 6.44
N ARG A 105 -6.82 2.15 7.43
CA ARG A 105 -8.29 2.13 7.37
C ARG A 105 -8.85 1.17 6.32
N ALA A 106 -8.06 0.20 5.90
CA ALA A 106 -8.45 -0.87 4.99
C ALA A 106 -7.52 -2.07 5.16
N PRO A 107 -8.02 -3.30 5.01
CA PRO A 107 -7.15 -4.48 5.06
C PRO A 107 -6.11 -4.42 3.94
N PRO A 108 -4.86 -4.86 4.22
CA PRO A 108 -3.86 -4.97 3.19
C PRO A 108 -4.29 -5.97 2.12
N ARG A 109 -4.06 -5.63 0.86
CA ARG A 109 -4.29 -6.53 -0.27
C ARG A 109 -3.02 -7.31 -0.59
N ASN A 110 -3.18 -8.46 -1.23
CA ASN A 110 -2.05 -9.31 -1.66
C ASN A 110 -1.03 -9.54 -0.53
N PHE A 111 -1.52 -9.59 0.71
CA PHE A 111 -0.69 -9.80 1.90
C PHE A 111 -0.39 -11.28 2.08
N THR A 112 0.86 -11.67 1.84
CA THR A 112 1.31 -13.07 1.96
C THR A 112 2.07 -13.36 3.25
N GLY A 113 2.02 -12.41 4.19
CA GLY A 113 2.64 -12.49 5.52
C GLY A 113 3.90 -11.64 5.65
N ALA A 114 4.18 -11.19 6.87
CA ALA A 114 5.41 -10.47 7.20
C ALA A 114 6.57 -11.48 7.34
N LYS A 115 7.16 -11.83 6.23
CA LYS A 115 8.31 -12.73 6.11
C LYS A 115 9.13 -12.34 4.88
N PRO A 116 10.42 -12.69 4.81
CA PRO A 116 11.20 -12.46 3.59
C PRO A 116 10.49 -13.03 2.35
N GLY A 117 10.33 -12.20 1.32
CA GLY A 117 9.54 -12.51 0.11
C GLY A 117 8.02 -12.32 0.26
N GLY A 118 7.54 -11.95 1.43
CA GLY A 118 6.12 -11.64 1.64
C GLY A 118 5.73 -10.31 0.98
N THR A 119 4.64 -10.31 0.24
CA THR A 119 4.15 -9.14 -0.50
C THR A 119 3.01 -8.42 0.23
N PHE A 120 2.80 -7.16 -0.11
CA PHE A 120 1.69 -6.36 0.39
C PHE A 120 1.28 -5.25 -0.59
N GLU A 121 0.01 -4.89 -0.53
CA GLU A 121 -0.53 -3.67 -1.13
C GLU A 121 -1.35 -2.91 -0.09
N LEU A 122 -1.08 -1.61 0.05
CA LEU A 122 -1.71 -0.73 1.03
C LEU A 122 -2.41 0.44 0.35
N PHE A 123 -3.29 1.12 1.09
CA PHE A 123 -4.00 2.32 0.64
C PHE A 123 -4.70 2.13 -0.71
N GLY A 124 -5.41 0.99 -0.86
CA GLY A 124 -6.14 0.69 -2.09
C GLY A 124 -5.27 0.35 -3.30
N GLY A 125 -3.97 0.06 -3.10
CA GLY A 125 -3.00 -0.23 -4.16
C GLY A 125 -2.10 0.96 -4.50
N ASN A 126 -2.23 2.10 -3.80
CA ASN A 126 -1.33 3.25 -3.98
C ASN A 126 0.11 2.96 -3.52
N VAL A 127 0.27 2.02 -2.61
CA VAL A 127 1.57 1.52 -2.15
C VAL A 127 1.61 0.02 -2.37
N SER A 128 2.72 -0.48 -2.89
CA SER A 128 2.98 -1.91 -2.98
C SER A 128 4.42 -2.23 -2.60
N GLY A 129 4.65 -3.43 -2.09
CA GLY A 129 5.97 -3.82 -1.64
C GLY A 129 6.12 -5.31 -1.35
N GLU A 130 7.34 -5.64 -0.90
CA GLU A 130 7.76 -6.99 -0.52
C GLU A 130 8.73 -6.87 0.66
N PHE A 131 8.49 -7.61 1.73
CA PHE A 131 9.43 -7.70 2.84
C PHE A 131 10.69 -8.44 2.39
N THR A 132 11.85 -7.86 2.62
CA THR A 132 13.13 -8.48 2.25
C THR A 132 13.91 -8.93 3.47
N GLU A 133 13.83 -8.20 4.58
CA GLU A 133 14.50 -8.54 5.83
C GLU A 133 13.62 -8.14 7.01
N LEU A 134 13.58 -8.99 8.04
CA LEU A 134 12.86 -8.74 9.27
C LEU A 134 13.71 -9.17 10.45
N GLN A 135 14.05 -8.22 11.32
CA GLN A 135 14.78 -8.41 12.58
C GLN A 135 13.94 -7.81 13.72
N GLU A 136 13.00 -8.60 14.19
CA GLU A 136 12.14 -8.18 15.30
C GLU A 136 12.94 -7.96 16.60
N PRO A 137 12.68 -6.90 17.36
CA PRO A 137 11.78 -5.76 17.07
C PRO A 137 12.50 -4.54 16.51
N THR A 138 13.74 -4.66 16.02
CA THR A 138 14.68 -3.56 15.82
C THR A 138 14.76 -3.02 14.41
N HIS A 139 14.50 -3.87 13.40
CA HIS A 139 14.74 -3.48 12.01
C HIS A 139 13.85 -4.26 11.04
N LEU A 140 13.41 -3.60 9.99
CA LEU A 140 12.82 -4.26 8.82
C LEU A 140 13.25 -3.57 7.53
N VAL A 141 13.37 -4.36 6.46
CA VAL A 141 13.67 -3.87 5.13
C VAL A 141 12.62 -4.37 4.16
N GLN A 142 12.18 -3.52 3.29
CA GLN A 142 11.20 -3.85 2.27
C GLN A 142 11.48 -3.14 0.94
N LYS A 143 11.18 -3.80 -0.16
CA LYS A 143 10.94 -3.11 -1.43
C LYS A 143 9.64 -2.32 -1.28
N TRP A 144 9.65 -1.08 -1.74
CA TRP A 144 8.52 -0.19 -1.55
C TRP A 144 8.38 0.76 -2.75
N ARG A 145 7.16 0.98 -3.22
CA ARG A 145 6.89 1.94 -4.29
C ARG A 145 5.52 2.59 -4.15
N LEU A 146 5.40 3.79 -4.70
CA LEU A 146 4.11 4.42 -5.01
C LEU A 146 3.62 3.95 -6.38
N ALA A 147 2.31 3.82 -6.53
CA ALA A 147 1.68 3.41 -7.80
C ALA A 147 2.05 4.34 -8.96
N GLN A 148 2.25 5.64 -8.68
CA GLN A 148 2.62 6.65 -9.67
C GLN A 148 4.07 6.57 -10.17
N TRP A 149 4.94 5.77 -9.51
CA TRP A 149 6.31 5.60 -9.95
C TRP A 149 6.38 4.77 -11.24
N PRO A 150 7.48 4.85 -12.01
CA PRO A 150 7.66 4.02 -13.19
C PRO A 150 7.37 2.54 -12.91
N ALA A 151 6.71 1.86 -13.85
CA ALA A 151 6.32 0.47 -13.67
C ALA A 151 7.53 -0.43 -13.37
N GLY A 152 7.41 -1.28 -12.37
CA GLY A 152 8.49 -2.19 -11.95
C GLY A 152 9.62 -1.53 -11.14
N HIS A 153 9.60 -0.21 -10.95
CA HIS A 153 10.60 0.46 -10.13
C HIS A 153 10.20 0.43 -8.65
N TYR A 154 11.13 -0.04 -7.81
CA TYR A 154 10.99 -0.07 -6.35
C TYR A 154 12.19 0.60 -5.70
N SER A 155 11.96 1.30 -4.60
CA SER A 155 13.01 1.67 -3.65
C SER A 155 13.23 0.56 -2.64
N THR A 156 14.37 0.61 -1.96
CA THR A 156 14.62 -0.15 -0.73
C THR A 156 14.31 0.77 0.45
N LEU A 157 13.29 0.42 1.22
CA LEU A 157 12.92 1.12 2.45
C LEU A 157 13.46 0.32 3.63
N SER A 158 14.36 0.91 4.40
CA SER A 158 14.87 0.39 5.67
C SER A 158 14.26 1.18 6.82
N ILE A 159 13.76 0.49 7.83
CA ILE A 159 13.13 1.08 9.02
C ILE A 159 13.83 0.50 10.26
N TRP A 160 14.39 1.38 11.08
CA TRP A 160 14.98 1.04 12.38
C TRP A 160 14.09 1.56 13.50
N PHE A 161 14.00 0.77 14.57
CA PHE A 161 13.21 1.08 15.76
C PHE A 161 14.15 1.14 16.96
N ASP A 162 14.66 2.33 17.25
CA ASP A 162 15.62 2.56 18.33
C ASP A 162 14.85 2.92 19.61
N GLN A 163 14.72 1.96 20.52
CA GLN A 163 13.99 2.17 21.77
C GLN A 163 14.86 2.87 22.81
N ASN A 164 14.26 3.87 23.46
CA ASN A 164 14.78 4.43 24.70
C ASN A 164 14.05 3.76 25.88
N ASP A 165 14.76 2.93 26.63
CA ASP A 165 14.19 2.17 27.73
C ASP A 165 13.78 3.04 28.94
N VAL A 166 14.32 4.25 29.05
CA VAL A 166 14.01 5.16 30.18
C VAL A 166 12.64 5.79 30.04
N ASP A 167 12.27 6.20 28.83
CA ASP A 167 11.08 7.02 28.58
C ASP A 167 9.96 6.27 27.84
N ALA A 168 10.15 4.96 27.55
CA ALA A 168 9.26 4.16 26.70
C ALA A 168 8.94 4.85 25.37
N VAL A 169 9.96 5.46 24.77
CA VAL A 169 9.91 6.13 23.49
C VAL A 169 10.76 5.35 22.48
N THR A 170 10.22 5.18 21.29
CA THR A 170 10.96 4.59 20.16
C THR A 170 11.18 5.65 19.10
N VAL A 171 12.42 5.82 18.70
CA VAL A 171 12.78 6.63 17.53
C VAL A 171 12.76 5.73 16.31
N MET A 172 11.80 5.95 15.43
CA MET A 172 11.73 5.29 14.13
C MET A 172 12.57 6.10 13.13
N ARG A 173 13.64 5.49 12.63
CA ARG A 173 14.43 6.05 11.53
C ARG A 173 14.13 5.31 10.25
N VAL A 174 14.01 6.05 9.16
CA VAL A 174 13.72 5.47 7.86
C VAL A 174 14.69 5.98 6.80
N GLU A 175 15.05 5.10 5.88
CA GLU A 175 15.88 5.41 4.73
C GLU A 175 15.25 4.76 3.49
N TRP A 176 14.97 5.56 2.46
CA TRP A 176 14.62 5.07 1.14
C TRP A 176 15.79 5.24 0.20
N LYS A 177 16.30 4.15 -0.33
CA LYS A 177 17.28 4.12 -1.41
C LYS A 177 16.58 3.80 -2.72
N GLY A 178 16.78 4.64 -3.73
CA GLY A 178 16.21 4.41 -5.05
C GLY A 178 14.87 5.10 -5.28
N VAL A 179 14.59 6.20 -4.60
CA VAL A 179 13.42 7.06 -4.89
C VAL A 179 13.64 7.76 -6.22
N PRO A 180 12.67 7.76 -7.16
CA PRO A 180 12.82 8.51 -8.41
C PRO A 180 13.01 10.00 -8.13
N VAL A 181 13.95 10.62 -8.82
CA VAL A 181 14.22 12.06 -8.72
C VAL A 181 12.96 12.85 -9.05
N GLY A 182 12.62 13.84 -8.21
CA GLY A 182 11.39 14.63 -8.30
C GLY A 182 10.20 14.02 -7.54
N GLN A 183 10.38 12.85 -6.89
CA GLN A 183 9.34 12.23 -6.05
C GLN A 183 9.66 12.33 -4.54
N GLU A 184 10.70 13.05 -4.16
CA GLU A 184 11.20 13.13 -2.79
C GLU A 184 10.14 13.74 -1.85
N GLU A 185 9.67 14.93 -2.19
CA GLU A 185 8.70 15.67 -1.38
C GLU A 185 7.36 14.93 -1.26
N VAL A 186 6.88 14.36 -2.36
CA VAL A 186 5.65 13.57 -2.37
C VAL A 186 5.82 12.33 -1.49
N THR A 187 6.96 11.66 -1.55
CA THR A 187 7.24 10.47 -0.75
C THR A 187 7.27 10.81 0.74
N LYS A 188 7.97 11.88 1.14
CA LYS A 188 8.01 12.35 2.53
C LYS A 188 6.64 12.78 3.04
N THR A 189 5.93 13.58 2.28
CA THR A 189 4.60 14.06 2.65
C THR A 189 3.61 12.91 2.84
N ASN A 190 3.62 11.95 1.91
CA ASN A 190 2.77 10.76 2.02
C ASN A 190 3.16 9.90 3.22
N TRP A 191 4.46 9.75 3.51
CA TRP A 191 4.93 9.02 4.68
C TRP A 191 4.45 9.68 5.96
N ASP A 192 4.65 10.99 6.11
CA ASP A 192 4.19 11.71 7.30
C ASP A 192 2.67 11.58 7.48
N GLN A 193 1.89 11.85 6.45
CA GLN A 193 0.43 11.87 6.57
C GLN A 193 -0.18 10.48 6.76
N TYR A 194 0.22 9.51 5.94
CA TYR A 194 -0.45 8.21 5.89
C TYR A 194 0.17 7.16 6.80
N TYR A 195 1.43 7.33 7.21
CA TYR A 195 2.08 6.44 8.16
C TYR A 195 2.23 7.12 9.52
N VAL A 196 3.07 8.14 9.65
CA VAL A 196 3.42 8.74 10.93
C VAL A 196 2.19 9.26 11.67
N ARG A 197 1.45 10.20 11.08
CA ARG A 197 0.26 10.79 11.71
C ARG A 197 -0.84 9.77 11.91
N SER A 198 -1.07 8.90 10.92
CA SER A 198 -2.11 7.88 11.02
C SER A 198 -1.81 6.88 12.13
N ILE A 199 -0.57 6.41 12.28
CA ILE A 199 -0.15 5.52 13.37
C ILE A 199 -0.29 6.21 14.72
N LYS A 200 0.19 7.45 14.86
CA LYS A 200 0.08 8.22 16.11
C LYS A 200 -1.38 8.39 16.54
N VAL A 201 -2.27 8.72 15.61
CA VAL A 201 -3.71 8.88 15.90
C VAL A 201 -4.36 7.57 16.25
N THR A 202 -4.10 6.53 15.46
CA THR A 202 -4.78 5.24 15.59
C THR A 202 -4.44 4.52 16.89
N PHE A 203 -3.18 4.57 17.29
CA PHE A 203 -2.68 3.84 18.45
C PHE A 203 -2.37 4.73 19.66
N GLY A 204 -2.51 6.04 19.55
CA GLY A 204 -2.20 6.97 20.64
C GLY A 204 -0.70 7.09 20.93
N TYR A 205 0.16 6.86 19.94
CA TYR A 205 1.62 6.83 20.12
C TYR A 205 2.30 8.20 20.10
N GLY A 206 1.58 9.26 20.44
CA GLY A 206 2.18 10.58 20.61
C GLY A 206 1.34 11.72 20.09
N THR A 207 1.89 12.94 20.26
CA THR A 207 1.26 14.17 19.83
C THR A 207 1.46 14.36 18.32
N ILE A 208 0.42 14.85 17.67
CA ILE A 208 0.50 15.37 16.30
C ILE A 208 0.74 16.85 16.42
N LEU A 209 1.85 17.31 15.92
CA LEU A 209 2.19 18.74 15.82
C LEU A 209 1.70 19.27 14.48
#